data_b4eb646d219257dbde987ee6a1889484
#
_entry.id   b4eb646d219257dbde987ee6a1889484
#
_cell.length_a   1.000
_cell.length_b   1.000
_cell.length_c   1.000
_cell.angle_alpha   90.00
_cell.angle_beta   90.00
_cell.angle_gamma   90.00
#
_symmetry.space_group_name_H-M   'P 1'
#
loop_
_entity.id
_entity.type
_entity.pdbx_description
1 polymer ?
#
loop_
_entity_poly.entity_id
_entity_poly.type
_entity_poly.pdbx_seq_one_letter_code
_entity_poly.pdbx_strand_id
1 'polypeptide(L)'
;MIHRLGAIPASDLEVLLAQRRPELKQSDRALAARLAQGAVGRALTIDLAAYVTSRQDALILLRTALREPDYSQLFHATESYRVGADGQEKTISLLRAMGSLLEDLLLIVAGTPHLIRNIDIGAELERLAQNLTIDWIDNAARALVQVEQGMRRNLLRSLSLDAMAVSLDRN
;
A
#
# COMPACT_ATOMS: atom_id res chain seq x y z
N MET A 1 3.18 32.17 21.18
CA MET A 1 2.27 31.02 21.42
C MET A 1 2.41 30.09 20.22
N ILE A 2 2.92 28.86 20.40
CA ILE A 2 3.12 27.88 19.29
C ILE A 2 1.95 26.91 19.35
N HIS A 3 1.07 26.94 18.34
CA HIS A 3 0.01 25.93 18.19
C HIS A 3 0.56 24.73 17.43
N ARG A 4 0.66 23.59 18.10
CA ARG A 4 0.93 22.31 17.41
C ARG A 4 -0.37 21.76 16.84
N LEU A 5 -0.47 21.72 15.52
CA LEU A 5 -1.56 21.01 14.83
C LEU A 5 -1.21 19.51 14.84
N GLY A 6 -1.98 18.72 15.59
CA GLY A 6 -1.88 17.26 15.58
C GLY A 6 -2.64 16.64 14.40
N ALA A 7 -2.39 15.34 14.17
CA ALA A 7 -3.18 14.56 13.23
C ALA A 7 -4.63 14.45 13.72
N ILE A 8 -5.60 14.60 12.82
CA ILE A 8 -7.04 14.46 13.16
C ILE A 8 -7.35 12.97 13.27
N PRO A 9 -8.10 12.53 14.31
CA PRO A 9 -8.57 11.16 14.45
C PRO A 9 -9.35 10.68 13.21
N ALA A 10 -9.23 9.39 12.88
CA ALA A 10 -9.93 8.82 11.72
C ALA A 10 -11.47 8.97 11.86
N SER A 11 -12.00 8.81 13.07
CA SER A 11 -13.43 9.03 13.37
C SER A 11 -13.92 10.42 12.98
N ASP A 12 -13.12 11.45 13.28
CA ASP A 12 -13.48 12.84 12.98
C ASP A 12 -13.37 13.12 11.47
N LEU A 13 -12.40 12.48 10.80
CA LEU A 13 -12.29 12.52 9.33
C LEU A 13 -13.47 11.81 8.65
N GLU A 14 -13.97 10.71 9.21
CA GLU A 14 -15.16 10.02 8.68
C GLU A 14 -16.40 10.92 8.76
N VAL A 15 -16.60 11.64 9.89
CA VAL A 15 -17.67 12.61 10.03
C VAL A 15 -17.55 13.75 9.01
N LEU A 16 -16.33 14.27 8.83
CA LEU A 16 -16.07 15.30 7.83
C LEU A 16 -16.36 14.80 6.40
N LEU A 17 -15.92 13.57 6.09
CA LEU A 17 -16.18 12.96 4.78
C LEU A 17 -17.66 12.70 4.53
N ALA A 18 -18.44 12.34 5.56
CA ALA A 18 -19.89 12.20 5.42
C ALA A 18 -20.57 13.51 5.01
N GLN A 19 -20.04 14.65 5.44
CA GLN A 19 -20.55 15.97 5.11
C GLN A 19 -20.06 16.50 3.76
N ARG A 20 -18.80 16.25 3.44
CA ARG A 20 -18.11 16.86 2.27
C ARG A 20 -18.07 15.96 1.03
N ARG A 21 -18.21 14.65 1.23
CA ARG A 21 -18.21 13.63 0.18
C ARG A 21 -19.35 12.61 0.40
N PRO A 22 -20.62 13.09 0.39
CA PRO A 22 -21.79 12.24 0.68
C PRO A 22 -21.96 11.10 -0.32
N GLU A 23 -21.38 11.20 -1.51
CA GLU A 23 -21.36 10.14 -2.54
C GLU A 23 -20.60 8.87 -2.12
N LEU A 24 -19.67 9.00 -1.17
CA LEU A 24 -18.90 7.84 -0.68
C LEU A 24 -19.76 6.99 0.26
N LYS A 25 -19.68 5.66 0.10
CA LYS A 25 -20.25 4.72 1.06
C LYS A 25 -19.55 4.81 2.41
N GLN A 26 -20.17 4.31 3.46
CA GLN A 26 -19.60 4.33 4.80
C GLN A 26 -18.24 3.59 4.85
N SER A 27 -18.14 2.41 4.20
CA SER A 27 -16.89 1.66 4.10
C SER A 27 -15.77 2.45 3.44
N ASP A 28 -16.10 3.19 2.37
CA ASP A 28 -15.14 3.97 1.61
C ASP A 28 -14.68 5.21 2.39
N ARG A 29 -15.58 5.83 3.18
CA ARG A 29 -15.22 6.93 4.10
C ARG A 29 -14.28 6.44 5.19
N ALA A 30 -14.55 5.28 5.79
CA ALA A 30 -13.70 4.69 6.82
C ALA A 30 -12.29 4.38 6.27
N LEU A 31 -12.21 3.79 5.07
CA LEU A 31 -10.93 3.54 4.39
C LEU A 31 -10.19 4.85 4.08
N ALA A 32 -10.88 5.84 3.49
CA ALA A 32 -10.28 7.12 3.15
C ALA A 32 -9.74 7.86 4.38
N ALA A 33 -10.50 7.86 5.48
CA ALA A 33 -10.10 8.49 6.73
C ALA A 33 -8.82 7.86 7.30
N ARG A 34 -8.72 6.53 7.29
CA ARG A 34 -7.52 5.81 7.74
C ARG A 34 -6.32 6.05 6.84
N LEU A 35 -6.50 5.96 5.51
CA LEU A 35 -5.44 6.23 4.55
C LEU A 35 -4.94 7.68 4.60
N ALA A 36 -5.77 8.62 5.02
CA ALA A 36 -5.41 10.03 5.14
C ALA A 36 -4.45 10.33 6.30
N GLN A 37 -4.36 9.46 7.32
CA GLN A 37 -3.44 9.62 8.46
C GLN A 37 -3.58 10.98 9.17
N GLY A 38 -4.80 11.43 9.37
CA GLY A 38 -5.08 12.71 10.02
C GLY A 38 -4.98 13.94 9.12
N ALA A 39 -4.67 13.80 7.84
CA ALA A 39 -4.55 14.91 6.90
C ALA A 39 -5.88 15.16 6.17
N VAL A 40 -6.60 16.24 6.53
CA VAL A 40 -7.90 16.62 5.93
C VAL A 40 -7.82 16.73 4.42
N GLY A 41 -6.82 17.46 3.91
CA GLY A 41 -6.67 17.64 2.45
C GLY A 41 -6.56 16.30 1.72
N ARG A 42 -5.77 15.36 2.26
CA ARG A 42 -5.64 14.01 1.70
C ARG A 42 -6.95 13.24 1.77
N ALA A 43 -7.69 13.30 2.88
CA ALA A 43 -8.98 12.63 3.02
C ALA A 43 -9.98 13.10 1.97
N LEU A 44 -10.03 14.40 1.69
CA LEU A 44 -10.95 15.01 0.72
C LEU A 44 -10.59 14.73 -0.74
N THR A 45 -9.31 14.53 -1.07
CA THR A 45 -8.82 14.42 -2.44
C THR A 45 -8.42 13.02 -2.87
N ILE A 46 -8.40 12.04 -1.96
CA ILE A 46 -7.99 10.68 -2.28
C ILE A 46 -8.92 10.05 -3.34
N ASP A 47 -8.30 9.53 -4.39
CA ASP A 47 -8.95 8.64 -5.35
C ASP A 47 -8.87 7.20 -4.84
N LEU A 48 -9.96 6.76 -4.19
CA LEU A 48 -10.03 5.40 -3.64
C LEU A 48 -10.04 4.31 -4.70
N ALA A 49 -10.63 4.56 -5.86
CA ALA A 49 -10.70 3.57 -6.94
C ALA A 49 -9.29 3.31 -7.49
N ALA A 50 -8.54 4.38 -7.78
CA ALA A 50 -7.15 4.28 -8.21
C ALA A 50 -6.26 3.63 -7.13
N TYR A 51 -6.47 3.97 -5.85
CA TYR A 51 -5.74 3.36 -4.74
C TYR A 51 -6.01 1.85 -4.64
N VAL A 52 -7.28 1.43 -4.67
CA VAL A 52 -7.68 0.02 -4.58
C VAL A 52 -7.09 -0.79 -5.74
N THR A 53 -7.08 -0.24 -6.95
CA THR A 53 -6.45 -0.88 -8.12
C THR A 53 -4.94 -1.08 -7.90
N SER A 54 -4.21 -0.03 -7.51
CA SER A 54 -2.78 -0.14 -7.23
C SER A 54 -2.48 -1.08 -6.06
N ARG A 55 -3.37 -1.13 -5.05
CA ARG A 55 -3.25 -2.05 -3.93
C ARG A 55 -3.45 -3.52 -4.34
N GLN A 56 -4.33 -3.80 -5.30
CA GLN A 56 -4.51 -5.16 -5.83
C GLN A 56 -3.22 -5.68 -6.48
N ASP A 57 -2.56 -4.85 -7.29
CA ASP A 57 -1.27 -5.21 -7.88
C ASP A 57 -0.20 -5.41 -6.79
N ALA A 58 -0.18 -4.55 -5.77
CA ALA A 58 0.72 -4.69 -4.63
C ALA A 58 0.48 -5.99 -3.84
N LEU A 59 -0.79 -6.41 -3.68
CA LEU A 59 -1.12 -7.69 -3.05
C LEU A 59 -0.66 -8.89 -3.88
N ILE A 60 -0.68 -8.83 -5.21
CA ILE A 60 -0.13 -9.88 -6.08
C ILE A 60 1.37 -10.02 -5.81
N LEU A 61 2.13 -8.90 -5.78
CA LEU A 61 3.55 -8.89 -5.45
C LEU A 61 3.83 -9.52 -4.07
N LEU A 62 3.06 -9.13 -3.05
CA LEU A 62 3.21 -9.67 -1.69
C LEU A 62 2.87 -11.17 -1.61
N ARG A 63 1.80 -11.60 -2.26
CA ARG A 63 1.42 -13.03 -2.27
C ARG A 63 2.49 -13.88 -2.94
N THR A 64 3.02 -13.44 -4.08
CA THR A 64 4.12 -14.11 -4.78
C THR A 64 5.35 -14.23 -3.89
N ALA A 65 5.70 -13.17 -3.15
CA ALA A 65 6.83 -13.17 -2.24
C ALA A 65 6.64 -14.01 -0.97
N LEU A 66 5.38 -14.24 -0.53
CA LEU A 66 5.12 -14.83 0.79
C LEU A 66 4.58 -16.26 0.75
N ARG A 67 3.85 -16.66 -0.28
CA ARG A 67 3.08 -17.91 -0.21
C ARG A 67 3.13 -18.80 -1.43
N GLU A 68 2.96 -18.24 -2.60
CA GLU A 68 2.81 -19.01 -3.84
C GLU A 68 3.44 -18.23 -4.98
N PRO A 69 4.57 -18.68 -5.52
CA PRO A 69 5.19 -18.05 -6.65
C PRO A 69 4.36 -18.28 -7.93
N ASP A 70 3.21 -17.59 -8.04
CA ASP A 70 2.49 -17.50 -9.31
C ASP A 70 3.12 -16.40 -10.16
N TYR A 71 4.23 -16.74 -10.77
CA TYR A 71 4.97 -15.82 -11.63
C TYR A 71 4.18 -15.37 -12.85
N SER A 72 3.13 -16.10 -13.28
CA SER A 72 2.30 -15.68 -14.41
C SER A 72 1.45 -14.48 -14.05
N GLN A 73 0.83 -14.47 -12.88
CA GLN A 73 0.09 -13.31 -12.37
C GLN A 73 1.04 -12.13 -12.08
N LEU A 74 2.22 -12.39 -11.53
CA LEU A 74 3.22 -11.36 -11.29
C LEU A 74 3.58 -10.64 -12.59
N PHE A 75 4.01 -11.37 -13.62
CA PHE A 75 4.42 -10.78 -14.90
C PHE A 75 3.28 -10.04 -15.59
N HIS A 76 2.04 -10.55 -15.50
CA HIS A 76 0.88 -9.86 -16.05
C HIS A 76 0.59 -8.54 -15.33
N ALA A 77 0.67 -8.54 -13.99
CA ALA A 77 0.47 -7.33 -13.19
C ALA A 77 1.57 -6.28 -13.47
N THR A 78 2.84 -6.71 -13.57
CA THR A 78 3.98 -5.79 -13.76
C THR A 78 4.15 -5.30 -15.21
N GLU A 79 3.59 -6.00 -16.20
CA GLU A 79 3.69 -5.59 -17.60
C GLU A 79 3.09 -4.21 -17.87
N SER A 80 2.02 -3.84 -17.18
CA SER A 80 1.37 -2.53 -17.29
C SER A 80 2.27 -1.35 -16.89
N TYR A 81 3.37 -1.62 -16.20
CA TYR A 81 4.34 -0.63 -15.70
C TYR A 81 5.54 -0.40 -16.62
N ARG A 82 5.62 -1.13 -17.76
CA ARG A 82 6.83 -1.16 -18.61
C ARG A 82 7.16 0.17 -19.30
N VAL A 83 6.18 0.89 -19.86
CA VAL A 83 6.44 1.99 -20.79
C VAL A 83 5.52 3.21 -20.55
N GLY A 84 6.07 4.41 -20.79
CA GLY A 84 5.32 5.68 -20.89
C GLY A 84 5.24 6.50 -19.60
N ALA A 85 4.72 7.72 -19.73
CA ALA A 85 4.52 8.64 -18.60
C ALA A 85 3.50 8.08 -17.60
N ASP A 86 2.43 7.47 -18.09
CA ASP A 86 1.40 6.81 -17.26
C ASP A 86 1.99 5.67 -16.41
N GLY A 87 2.98 4.93 -16.95
CA GLY A 87 3.67 3.88 -16.23
C GLY A 87 4.45 4.40 -15.02
N GLN A 88 4.95 5.64 -15.06
CA GLN A 88 5.64 6.23 -13.91
C GLN A 88 4.67 6.55 -12.77
N GLU A 89 3.55 7.18 -13.06
CA GLU A 89 2.54 7.52 -12.07
C GLU A 89 1.92 6.25 -11.45
N LYS A 90 1.59 5.27 -12.28
CA LYS A 90 1.15 3.94 -11.83
C LYS A 90 2.17 3.29 -10.91
N THR A 91 3.46 3.31 -11.27
CA THR A 91 4.51 2.73 -10.42
C THR A 91 4.61 3.44 -9.08
N ILE A 92 4.54 4.77 -9.04
CA ILE A 92 4.54 5.53 -7.78
C ILE A 92 3.34 5.14 -6.91
N SER A 93 2.16 4.99 -7.52
CA SER A 93 0.94 4.58 -6.82
C SER A 93 1.05 3.15 -6.26
N LEU A 94 1.62 2.23 -7.04
CA LEU A 94 1.93 0.86 -6.60
C LEU A 94 2.88 0.85 -5.41
N LEU A 95 4.01 1.58 -5.48
CA LEU A 95 4.99 1.63 -4.41
C LEU A 95 4.40 2.23 -3.13
N ARG A 96 3.53 3.24 -3.24
CA ARG A 96 2.79 3.80 -2.10
C ARG A 96 1.83 2.79 -1.49
N ALA A 97 1.09 2.06 -2.32
CA ALA A 97 0.20 1.01 -1.86
C ALA A 97 0.97 -0.12 -1.16
N MET A 98 2.09 -0.56 -1.75
CA MET A 98 3.00 -1.56 -1.15
C MET A 98 3.52 -1.10 0.21
N GLY A 99 4.01 0.15 0.31
CA GLY A 99 4.45 0.72 1.59
C GLY A 99 3.35 0.72 2.65
N SER A 100 2.11 1.08 2.27
CA SER A 100 0.96 1.03 3.17
C SER A 100 0.64 -0.39 3.64
N LEU A 101 0.76 -1.39 2.78
CA LEU A 101 0.54 -2.80 3.14
C LEU A 101 1.65 -3.33 4.06
N LEU A 102 2.92 -2.97 3.82
CA LEU A 102 4.04 -3.36 4.69
C LEU A 102 3.89 -2.74 6.10
N GLU A 103 3.44 -1.49 6.19
CA GLU A 103 3.14 -0.86 7.48
C GLU A 103 1.99 -1.57 8.22
N ASP A 104 0.93 -1.97 7.51
CA ASP A 104 -0.18 -2.72 8.10
C ASP A 104 0.27 -4.11 8.56
N LEU A 105 1.09 -4.81 7.78
CA LEU A 105 1.69 -6.09 8.19
C LEU A 105 2.57 -5.92 9.44
N LEU A 106 3.36 -4.85 9.52
CA LEU A 106 4.15 -4.54 10.71
C LEU A 106 3.27 -4.32 11.94
N LEU A 107 2.16 -3.59 11.81
CA LEU A 107 1.22 -3.36 12.90
C LEU A 107 0.57 -4.65 13.40
N ILE A 108 0.25 -5.57 12.48
CA ILE A 108 -0.29 -6.89 12.84
C ILE A 108 0.75 -7.72 13.59
N VAL A 109 1.98 -7.82 13.07
CA VAL A 109 3.08 -8.56 13.70
C VAL A 109 3.45 -7.96 15.06
N ALA A 110 3.34 -6.64 15.21
CA ALA A 110 3.55 -5.92 16.48
C ALA A 110 2.38 -6.07 17.49
N GLY A 111 1.31 -6.81 17.15
CA GLY A 111 0.16 -7.03 18.03
C GLY A 111 -0.82 -5.84 18.11
N THR A 112 -0.80 -4.94 17.15
CA THR A 112 -1.67 -3.77 17.08
C THR A 112 -2.56 -3.74 15.83
N PRO A 113 -3.31 -4.82 15.49
CA PRO A 113 -4.06 -4.93 14.24
C PRO A 113 -5.20 -3.89 14.12
N HIS A 114 -5.66 -3.32 15.24
CA HIS A 114 -6.68 -2.27 15.24
C HIS A 114 -6.20 -0.94 14.64
N LEU A 115 -4.89 -0.76 14.45
CA LEU A 115 -4.29 0.45 13.87
C LEU A 115 -4.08 0.37 12.35
N ILE A 116 -4.33 -0.78 11.71
CA ILE A 116 -4.16 -0.92 10.26
C ILE A 116 -5.00 0.09 9.48
N ARG A 117 -4.53 0.46 8.30
CA ARG A 117 -5.21 1.42 7.42
C ARG A 117 -6.15 0.73 6.46
N ASN A 118 -5.72 -0.40 5.90
CA ASN A 118 -6.47 -1.18 4.93
C ASN A 118 -7.46 -2.12 5.63
N ILE A 119 -8.41 -1.51 6.37
CA ILE A 119 -9.38 -2.24 7.21
C ILE A 119 -10.32 -3.15 6.43
N ASP A 120 -10.59 -2.82 5.18
CA ASP A 120 -11.45 -3.58 4.28
C ASP A 120 -10.86 -4.93 3.86
N ILE A 121 -9.55 -5.11 4.00
CA ILE A 121 -8.82 -6.36 3.73
C ILE A 121 -8.08 -6.90 4.97
N GLY A 122 -8.48 -6.49 6.17
CA GLY A 122 -7.79 -6.85 7.41
C GLY A 122 -7.61 -8.35 7.59
N ALA A 123 -8.65 -9.15 7.34
CA ALA A 123 -8.58 -10.60 7.44
C ALA A 123 -7.58 -11.23 6.43
N GLU A 124 -7.37 -10.62 5.28
CA GLU A 124 -6.35 -11.05 4.33
C GLU A 124 -4.95 -10.71 4.83
N LEU A 125 -4.76 -9.49 5.34
CA LEU A 125 -3.48 -9.05 5.90
C LEU A 125 -3.08 -9.91 7.10
N GLU A 126 -4.01 -10.27 7.98
CA GLU A 126 -3.76 -11.20 9.10
C GLU A 126 -3.29 -12.57 8.61
N ARG A 127 -3.86 -13.09 7.51
CA ARG A 127 -3.40 -14.35 6.90
C ARG A 127 -2.02 -14.23 6.29
N LEU A 128 -1.70 -13.11 5.64
CA LEU A 128 -0.37 -12.85 5.09
C LEU A 128 0.69 -12.67 6.19
N ALA A 129 0.30 -12.08 7.32
CA ALA A 129 1.17 -11.86 8.46
C ALA A 129 1.52 -13.14 9.24
N GLN A 130 0.83 -14.27 9.00
CA GLN A 130 1.14 -15.54 9.68
C GLN A 130 2.59 -15.96 9.43
N ASN A 131 3.34 -16.14 10.52
CA ASN A 131 4.77 -16.48 10.51
C ASN A 131 5.68 -15.42 9.86
N LEU A 132 5.20 -14.20 9.65
CA LEU A 132 6.02 -13.11 9.18
C LEU A 132 6.88 -12.56 10.31
N THR A 133 8.14 -12.21 9.99
CA THR A 133 9.06 -11.59 10.93
C THR A 133 9.24 -10.11 10.63
N ILE A 134 9.61 -9.33 11.66
CA ILE A 134 9.95 -7.91 11.48
C ILE A 134 11.12 -7.76 10.50
N ASP A 135 12.11 -8.67 10.55
CA ASP A 135 13.28 -8.64 9.65
C ASP A 135 12.87 -8.81 8.19
N TRP A 136 11.88 -9.67 7.91
CA TRP A 136 11.36 -9.81 6.55
C TRP A 136 10.70 -8.50 6.08
N ILE A 137 9.90 -7.85 6.94
CA ILE A 137 9.24 -6.58 6.62
C ILE A 137 10.27 -5.48 6.37
N ASP A 138 11.32 -5.40 7.19
CA ASP A 138 12.42 -4.43 6.99
C ASP A 138 13.15 -4.67 5.66
N ASN A 139 13.45 -5.93 5.34
CA ASN A 139 14.04 -6.28 4.04
C ASN A 139 13.14 -5.90 2.86
N ALA A 140 11.83 -6.13 2.97
CA ALA A 140 10.86 -5.75 1.96
C ALA A 140 10.78 -4.23 1.80
N ALA A 141 10.79 -3.47 2.90
CA ALA A 141 10.80 -2.01 2.87
C ALA A 141 12.08 -1.47 2.21
N ARG A 142 13.25 -2.06 2.49
CA ARG A 142 14.51 -1.71 1.84
C ARG A 142 14.49 -2.00 0.34
N ALA A 143 13.95 -3.15 -0.07
CA ALA A 143 13.80 -3.51 -1.48
C ALA A 143 12.88 -2.51 -2.20
N LEU A 144 11.79 -2.07 -1.56
CA LEU A 144 10.90 -1.03 -2.08
C LEU A 144 11.64 0.28 -2.36
N VAL A 145 12.46 0.73 -1.40
CA VAL A 145 13.30 1.94 -1.56
C VAL A 145 14.29 1.78 -2.72
N GLN A 146 14.87 0.59 -2.91
CA GLN A 146 15.78 0.33 -4.03
C GLN A 146 15.07 0.44 -5.38
N VAL A 147 13.84 -0.07 -5.50
CA VAL A 147 13.01 0.10 -6.71
C VAL A 147 12.74 1.58 -6.98
N GLU A 148 12.36 2.35 -5.97
CA GLU A 148 12.12 3.79 -6.09
C GLU A 148 13.38 4.55 -6.57
N GLN A 149 14.55 4.21 -6.01
CA GLN A 149 15.83 4.79 -6.43
C GLN A 149 16.20 4.38 -7.86
N GLY A 150 15.92 3.13 -8.25
CA GLY A 150 16.14 2.61 -9.60
C GLY A 150 15.32 3.35 -10.64
N MET A 151 14.07 3.73 -10.32
CA MET A 151 13.22 4.54 -11.20
C MET A 151 13.85 5.89 -11.56
N ARG A 152 14.54 6.51 -10.62
CA ARG A 152 15.25 7.79 -10.86
C ARG A 152 16.43 7.63 -11.82
N ARG A 153 16.90 6.40 -12.04
CA ARG A 153 18.03 6.05 -12.94
C ARG A 153 17.57 5.44 -14.27
N ASN A 154 16.28 5.57 -14.63
CA ASN A 154 15.69 5.00 -15.85
C ASN A 154 15.84 3.48 -16.02
N LEU A 155 15.91 2.71 -14.93
CA LEU A 155 15.85 1.26 -14.99
C LEU A 155 14.46 0.79 -15.43
N LEU A 156 14.41 -0.39 -16.07
CA LEU A 156 13.14 -1.02 -16.48
C LEU A 156 12.30 -1.33 -15.26
N ARG A 157 11.16 -0.65 -15.13
CA ARG A 157 10.30 -0.67 -13.93
C ARG A 157 9.73 -2.06 -13.67
N SER A 158 9.16 -2.72 -14.67
CA SER A 158 8.63 -4.06 -14.53
C SER A 158 9.68 -5.04 -14.03
N LEU A 159 10.88 -5.02 -14.64
CA LEU A 159 11.97 -5.89 -14.23
C LEU A 159 12.44 -5.63 -12.79
N SER A 160 12.41 -4.37 -12.34
CA SER A 160 12.76 -4.02 -10.97
C SER A 160 11.69 -4.51 -9.97
N LEU A 161 10.42 -4.47 -10.35
CA LEU A 161 9.31 -5.00 -9.53
C LEU A 161 9.34 -6.53 -9.47
N ASP A 162 9.59 -7.19 -10.62
CA ASP A 162 9.73 -8.64 -10.69
C ASP A 162 10.91 -9.13 -9.85
N ALA A 163 12.07 -8.48 -10.00
CA ALA A 163 13.27 -8.80 -9.21
C ALA A 163 13.04 -8.58 -7.71
N MET A 164 12.29 -7.54 -7.32
CA MET A 164 11.93 -7.30 -5.94
C MET A 164 11.08 -8.45 -5.40
N ALA A 165 10.00 -8.84 -6.10
CA ALA A 165 9.11 -9.91 -5.64
C ALA A 165 9.86 -11.24 -5.49
N VAL A 166 10.71 -11.58 -6.47
CA VAL A 166 11.53 -12.80 -6.42
C VAL A 166 12.59 -12.73 -5.31
N SER A 167 13.20 -11.57 -5.06
CA SER A 167 14.23 -11.44 -4.01
C SER A 167 13.66 -11.56 -2.58
N LEU A 168 12.37 -11.37 -2.41
CA LEU A 168 11.66 -11.49 -1.15
C LEU A 168 11.04 -12.88 -0.94
N ASP A 169 11.14 -13.76 -1.95
CA ASP A 169 10.67 -15.14 -1.85
C ASP A 169 11.31 -15.82 -0.64
N ARG A 170 10.47 -16.42 0.19
CA ARG A 170 10.92 -17.15 1.39
C ARG A 170 11.32 -18.56 0.96
N ASN A 171 12.61 -18.76 0.75
CA ASN A 171 13.22 -20.09 0.77
C ASN A 171 13.22 -20.67 2.18
#